data_42c34ba8c0f2915057e142ccf7ef04cb
#
_entry.id   42c34ba8c0f2915057e142ccf7ef04cb
#
_cell.length_a   1.000
_cell.length_b   1.000
_cell.length_c   1.000
_cell.angle_alpha   90.00
_cell.angle_beta   90.00
_cell.angle_gamma   90.00
#
_symmetry.space_group_name_H-M   'P 1'
#
loop_
_entity.id
_entity.type
_entity.pdbx_description
1 polymer ?
#
loop_
_entity_poly.entity_id
_entity_poly.type
_entity_poly.pdbx_seq_one_letter_code
_entity_poly.pdbx_strand_id
1 'polypeptide(L)'
;MTTSKHFGWWLLGLMGVALGLTGMFKAQAASSSKQTNNIGYSVSAKLPKNQLNKKESFFDLKMKTGQKETLKAVIYNVTNRDIKVQTAIHTAYTNNNGTIEYVTPAKSFDASLTHKMADLAKLSGPKTVTVPANGSKTIKTKVSMPTSPFNGVILGGWYFKRVDQKVTGQVKGSMNVRNVYSYVIGMKFSMGKTPAPKLQLDKVKAGLENYHQSIFPYLRNVSAVIVPQLNLKTTITSKNSGKVVKTATKKNVQMAPNSVFKYPIQLGNTNLQAGRYHLRMVAKNSDHRWVFDRDFTITAAEAKQYNGKAVNNRGMSIWWLIGIGALAMLIIVLLVLWFIFWLRRRRQKRED
;
A
#
# COMPACT_ATOMS: atom_id res chain seq x y z
N MET A 1 49.93 0.53 -60.99
CA MET A 1 50.30 0.23 -59.60
C MET A 1 50.08 1.50 -58.76
N THR A 2 49.45 1.37 -57.59
CA THR A 2 49.12 2.40 -56.60
C THR A 2 47.72 3.01 -56.69
N THR A 3 46.72 2.26 -56.22
CA THR A 3 45.45 2.83 -55.70
C THR A 3 44.80 1.87 -54.71
N SER A 4 45.22 1.89 -53.44
CA SER A 4 44.55 1.08 -52.44
C SER A 4 44.84 1.52 -50.99
N LYS A 5 44.98 2.82 -50.68
CA LYS A 5 45.26 3.28 -49.34
C LYS A 5 44.27 4.27 -48.71
N HIS A 6 43.20 4.65 -49.42
CA HIS A 6 42.27 5.67 -48.87
C HIS A 6 40.91 5.16 -48.41
N PHE A 7 40.62 3.86 -48.54
CA PHE A 7 39.32 3.32 -48.13
C PHE A 7 39.22 2.94 -46.63
N GLY A 8 40.39 2.71 -46.00
CA GLY A 8 40.41 2.30 -44.55
C GLY A 8 40.22 3.45 -43.58
N TRP A 9 40.49 4.67 -43.94
CA TRP A 9 40.39 5.81 -43.00
C TRP A 9 38.99 6.37 -42.82
N TRP A 10 38.07 6.12 -43.75
CA TRP A 10 36.69 6.56 -43.65
C TRP A 10 35.86 5.70 -42.69
N LEU A 11 36.21 4.43 -42.54
CA LEU A 11 35.53 3.52 -41.57
C LEU A 11 35.96 3.80 -40.14
N LEU A 12 37.18 4.23 -39.91
CA LEU A 12 37.68 4.65 -38.60
C LEU A 12 37.08 6.00 -38.15
N GLY A 13 36.78 6.89 -39.09
CA GLY A 13 36.11 8.17 -38.79
C GLY A 13 34.64 8.00 -38.36
N LEU A 14 33.92 7.03 -38.93
CA LEU A 14 32.53 6.74 -38.57
C LEU A 14 32.42 6.03 -37.18
N MET A 15 33.42 5.23 -36.82
CA MET A 15 33.45 4.58 -35.52
C MET A 15 33.88 5.55 -34.38
N GLY A 16 34.68 6.58 -34.70
CA GLY A 16 35.04 7.66 -33.78
C GLY A 16 33.88 8.59 -33.39
N VAL A 17 32.97 8.86 -34.35
CA VAL A 17 31.80 9.72 -34.10
C VAL A 17 30.73 9.00 -33.25
N ALA A 18 30.62 7.67 -33.32
CA ALA A 18 29.70 6.89 -32.50
C ALA A 18 30.17 6.78 -31.04
N LEU A 19 31.50 6.84 -30.77
CA LEU A 19 32.07 6.82 -29.43
C LEU A 19 32.13 8.21 -28.78
N GLY A 20 32.06 9.29 -29.54
CA GLY A 20 32.09 10.67 -29.03
C GLY A 20 30.78 11.19 -28.49
N LEU A 21 29.65 10.53 -28.78
CA LEU A 21 28.31 10.94 -28.32
C LEU A 21 27.90 10.35 -26.96
N THR A 22 28.70 9.47 -26.37
CA THR A 22 28.43 8.90 -25.04
C THR A 22 29.05 9.69 -23.88
N GLY A 23 29.76 10.78 -24.15
CA GLY A 23 30.59 11.50 -23.16
C GLY A 23 30.00 12.73 -22.50
N MET A 24 28.74 13.11 -22.71
CA MET A 24 28.20 14.38 -22.16
C MET A 24 26.84 14.26 -21.47
N PHE A 25 26.51 13.15 -20.85
CA PHE A 25 25.55 13.19 -19.75
C PHE A 25 26.33 13.32 -18.43
N LYS A 26 26.78 14.53 -18.09
CA LYS A 26 27.01 14.86 -16.70
C LYS A 26 25.68 14.68 -16.00
N ALA A 27 25.51 13.55 -15.32
CA ALA A 27 24.50 13.40 -14.30
C ALA A 27 24.78 14.49 -13.28
N GLN A 28 24.09 15.60 -13.37
CA GLN A 28 24.00 16.59 -12.34
C GLN A 28 23.29 15.86 -11.21
N ALA A 29 24.07 15.33 -10.27
CA ALA A 29 23.55 14.84 -9.02
C ALA A 29 22.76 16.03 -8.45
N ALA A 30 21.45 15.92 -8.54
CA ALA A 30 20.57 16.82 -7.82
C ALA A 30 21.03 16.68 -6.37
N SER A 31 21.63 17.76 -5.84
CA SER A 31 21.88 17.87 -4.42
C SER A 31 20.54 17.55 -3.77
N SER A 32 20.45 16.43 -3.06
CA SER A 32 19.34 16.14 -2.20
C SER A 32 19.37 17.25 -1.15
N SER A 33 18.64 18.33 -1.44
CA SER A 33 18.20 19.22 -0.38
C SER A 33 17.59 18.28 0.65
N LYS A 34 18.15 18.20 1.83
CA LYS A 34 17.48 17.67 3.01
C LYS A 34 16.16 18.42 3.08
N GLN A 35 15.14 17.88 2.43
CA GLN A 35 13.77 18.24 2.69
C GLN A 35 13.56 17.82 4.15
N THR A 36 13.84 18.72 5.05
CA THR A 36 13.31 18.64 6.40
C THR A 36 11.79 18.57 6.17
N ASN A 37 11.23 17.36 6.32
CA ASN A 37 9.80 17.12 6.31
C ASN A 37 9.19 17.88 7.51
N ASN A 38 9.18 19.20 7.39
CA ASN A 38 8.60 20.05 8.41
C ASN A 38 7.08 20.01 8.24
N ILE A 39 6.48 18.94 8.79
CA ILE A 39 5.03 18.72 8.82
C ILE A 39 4.34 19.89 9.50
N GLY A 40 5.11 20.68 10.28
CA GLY A 40 4.67 21.88 10.94
C GLY A 40 3.86 21.65 12.22
N TYR A 41 3.60 20.39 12.60
CA TYR A 41 2.96 20.07 13.87
C TYR A 41 3.36 18.67 14.32
N SER A 42 3.17 18.40 15.61
CA SER A 42 3.31 17.07 16.20
C SER A 42 2.22 16.84 17.25
N VAL A 43 2.06 15.60 17.69
CA VAL A 43 1.10 15.24 18.72
C VAL A 43 1.73 14.32 19.75
N SER A 44 1.33 14.45 21.02
CA SER A 44 1.76 13.54 22.09
C SER A 44 0.61 13.19 23.00
N ALA A 45 0.64 11.97 23.54
CA ALA A 45 -0.27 11.51 24.58
C ALA A 45 0.20 12.06 25.95
N LYS A 46 -0.74 12.53 26.78
CA LYS A 46 -0.51 12.68 28.23
C LYS A 46 -0.95 11.40 28.90
N LEU A 47 0.03 10.54 29.23
CA LEU A 47 -0.24 9.21 29.79
C LEU A 47 -0.88 9.31 31.17
N PRO A 48 -1.99 8.62 31.44
CA PRO A 48 -2.66 8.59 32.75
C PRO A 48 -1.97 7.63 33.73
N LYS A 49 -2.44 7.63 34.99
CA LYS A 49 -1.83 6.82 36.04
C LYS A 49 -1.96 5.31 35.83
N ASN A 50 -3.02 4.86 35.15
CA ASN A 50 -3.32 3.45 34.85
C ASN A 50 -2.67 2.97 33.52
N GLN A 51 -1.69 3.69 33.01
CA GLN A 51 -0.85 3.24 31.88
C GLN A 51 -0.07 1.99 32.26
N LEU A 52 -0.14 0.95 31.45
CA LEU A 52 0.55 -0.31 31.70
C LEU A 52 2.08 -0.18 31.50
N ASN A 53 2.50 0.41 30.40
CA ASN A 53 3.89 0.67 30.11
C ASN A 53 4.14 2.16 29.89
N LYS A 54 4.81 2.81 30.82
CA LYS A 54 5.10 4.26 30.76
C LYS A 54 6.16 4.65 29.72
N LYS A 55 6.85 3.68 29.12
CA LYS A 55 7.81 3.92 28.04
C LYS A 55 7.13 4.05 26.68
N GLU A 56 5.88 3.64 26.56
CA GLU A 56 5.10 3.77 25.32
C GLU A 56 4.63 5.22 25.10
N SER A 57 4.53 5.62 23.83
CA SER A 57 4.03 6.94 23.42
C SER A 57 2.53 6.96 23.09
N PHE A 58 1.84 5.87 23.33
CA PHE A 58 0.41 5.67 23.07
C PHE A 58 -0.32 5.20 24.35
N PHE A 59 -1.65 5.23 24.33
CA PHE A 59 -2.45 4.79 25.48
C PHE A 59 -2.55 3.26 25.51
N ASP A 60 -1.86 2.62 26.45
CA ASP A 60 -1.98 1.19 26.80
C ASP A 60 -2.49 1.06 28.23
N LEU A 61 -3.81 0.96 28.37
CA LEU A 61 -4.47 1.11 29.66
C LEU A 61 -5.10 -0.20 30.15
N LYS A 62 -4.94 -0.50 31.43
CA LYS A 62 -5.75 -1.50 32.08
C LYS A 62 -7.02 -0.83 32.63
N MET A 63 -8.16 -1.28 32.13
CA MET A 63 -9.46 -0.68 32.42
C MET A 63 -10.36 -1.68 33.16
N LYS A 64 -11.27 -1.14 33.99
CA LYS A 64 -12.30 -1.92 34.69
C LYS A 64 -13.66 -1.76 34.00
N THR A 65 -14.55 -2.68 34.24
CA THR A 65 -15.96 -2.63 33.82
C THR A 65 -16.60 -1.31 34.27
N GLY A 66 -17.27 -0.59 33.37
CA GLY A 66 -17.93 0.68 33.66
C GLY A 66 -17.01 1.87 33.98
N GLN A 67 -15.67 1.67 33.95
CA GLN A 67 -14.72 2.74 34.23
C GLN A 67 -14.86 3.88 33.25
N LYS A 68 -14.85 5.11 33.78
CA LYS A 68 -14.77 6.33 32.99
C LYS A 68 -13.38 6.94 33.12
N GLU A 69 -12.82 7.41 32.03
CA GLU A 69 -11.49 8.02 31.96
C GLU A 69 -11.49 9.23 31.03
N THR A 70 -10.69 10.23 31.34
CA THR A 70 -10.48 11.38 30.45
C THR A 70 -9.04 11.40 29.97
N LEU A 71 -8.83 11.03 28.71
CA LEU A 71 -7.52 11.04 28.08
C LEU A 71 -7.23 12.43 27.49
N LYS A 72 -5.96 12.79 27.50
CA LYS A 72 -5.48 14.10 27.01
C LYS A 72 -4.39 13.88 25.97
N ALA A 73 -4.47 14.63 24.88
CA ALA A 73 -3.41 14.73 23.88
C ALA A 73 -3.03 16.20 23.71
N VAL A 74 -1.76 16.44 23.41
CA VAL A 74 -1.25 17.78 23.10
C VAL A 74 -0.88 17.83 21.64
N ILE A 75 -1.36 18.85 20.96
CA ILE A 75 -0.97 19.18 19.59
C ILE A 75 -0.01 20.36 19.69
N TYR A 76 1.19 20.22 19.15
CA TYR A 76 2.21 21.26 19.08
C TYR A 76 2.26 21.82 17.66
N ASN A 77 2.22 23.13 17.53
CA ASN A 77 2.39 23.85 16.28
C ASN A 77 3.76 24.54 16.28
N VAL A 78 4.65 24.11 15.40
CA VAL A 78 6.00 24.69 15.26
C VAL A 78 6.08 25.71 14.13
N THR A 79 4.95 26.11 13.57
CA THR A 79 4.89 27.13 12.50
C THR A 79 4.58 28.51 13.08
N ASN A 80 4.95 29.55 12.35
CA ASN A 80 4.72 30.95 12.71
C ASN A 80 3.28 31.46 12.43
N ARG A 81 2.34 30.57 12.18
CA ARG A 81 0.91 30.87 11.93
C ARG A 81 0.03 29.86 12.62
N ASP A 82 -1.19 30.25 12.88
CA ASP A 82 -2.21 29.33 13.39
C ASP A 82 -2.46 28.18 12.39
N ILE A 83 -2.67 27.00 12.91
CA ILE A 83 -3.05 25.81 12.11
C ILE A 83 -4.38 25.25 12.59
N LYS A 84 -5.12 24.65 11.66
CA LYS A 84 -6.35 23.91 11.97
C LYS A 84 -6.08 22.41 11.89
N VAL A 85 -6.36 21.69 12.99
CA VAL A 85 -6.18 20.24 13.08
C VAL A 85 -7.53 19.59 13.33
N GLN A 86 -7.94 18.72 12.40
CA GLN A 86 -9.09 17.85 12.55
C GLN A 86 -8.70 16.63 13.36
N THR A 87 -9.59 16.16 14.24
CA THR A 87 -9.37 14.98 15.08
C THR A 87 -10.58 14.06 15.08
N ALA A 88 -10.32 12.77 15.17
CA ALA A 88 -11.35 11.72 15.22
C ALA A 88 -10.88 10.51 16.03
N ILE A 89 -11.80 9.71 16.52
CA ILE A 89 -11.52 8.40 17.12
C ILE A 89 -11.90 7.33 16.13
N HIS A 90 -10.95 6.46 15.78
CA HIS A 90 -11.17 5.34 14.89
C HIS A 90 -11.07 4.01 15.64
N THR A 91 -11.94 3.08 15.31
CA THR A 91 -11.82 1.69 15.73
C THR A 91 -10.83 1.00 14.81
N ALA A 92 -9.85 0.29 15.37
CA ALA A 92 -8.85 -0.41 14.59
C ALA A 92 -9.44 -1.65 13.90
N TYR A 93 -8.89 -1.97 12.74
CA TYR A 93 -9.23 -3.19 11.98
C TYR A 93 -8.00 -3.69 11.20
N THR A 94 -8.08 -4.88 10.62
CA THR A 94 -7.01 -5.41 9.74
C THR A 94 -7.29 -5.02 8.31
N ASN A 95 -6.38 -4.29 7.67
CA ASN A 95 -6.51 -3.89 6.27
C ASN A 95 -6.05 -4.99 5.30
N ASN A 96 -6.26 -4.79 3.98
CA ASN A 96 -5.87 -5.76 2.95
C ASN A 96 -4.35 -6.00 2.85
N ASN A 97 -3.54 -5.15 3.46
CA ASN A 97 -2.09 -5.36 3.55
C ASN A 97 -1.68 -6.29 4.71
N GLY A 98 -2.63 -6.70 5.55
CA GLY A 98 -2.37 -7.52 6.73
C GLY A 98 -1.68 -6.73 7.84
N THR A 99 -1.99 -5.45 7.96
CA THR A 99 -1.56 -4.57 9.05
C THR A 99 -2.77 -4.01 9.78
N ILE A 100 -2.57 -3.62 11.04
CA ILE A 100 -3.62 -2.96 11.80
C ILE A 100 -3.75 -1.51 11.34
N GLU A 101 -4.96 -1.14 10.93
CA GLU A 101 -5.29 0.17 10.39
C GLU A 101 -5.96 1.04 11.47
N TYR A 102 -5.47 2.27 11.60
CA TYR A 102 -5.96 3.27 12.56
C TYR A 102 -6.35 4.59 11.89
N VAL A 103 -5.84 4.84 10.70
CA VAL A 103 -5.96 6.14 9.98
C VAL A 103 -7.27 6.21 9.22
N THR A 104 -7.53 5.18 8.43
CA THR A 104 -8.72 5.11 7.57
C THR A 104 -9.86 4.44 8.33
N PRO A 105 -11.04 5.07 8.47
CA PRO A 105 -12.19 4.41 9.09
C PRO A 105 -12.61 3.16 8.32
N ALA A 106 -12.90 2.07 9.04
CA ALA A 106 -13.45 0.86 8.45
C ALA A 106 -14.85 1.10 7.87
N LYS A 107 -15.13 0.52 6.70
CA LYS A 107 -16.48 0.54 6.11
C LYS A 107 -17.44 -0.44 6.79
N SER A 108 -16.91 -1.53 7.33
CA SER A 108 -17.65 -2.56 8.06
C SER A 108 -16.72 -3.24 9.06
N PHE A 109 -17.30 -3.86 10.08
CA PHE A 109 -16.59 -4.59 11.10
C PHE A 109 -16.98 -6.06 11.10
N ASP A 110 -16.11 -6.90 11.66
CA ASP A 110 -16.43 -8.31 11.90
C ASP A 110 -17.58 -8.45 12.91
N ALA A 111 -18.45 -9.44 12.72
CA ALA A 111 -19.60 -9.68 13.60
C ALA A 111 -19.18 -9.99 15.05
N SER A 112 -17.93 -10.48 15.27
CA SER A 112 -17.42 -10.72 16.61
C SER A 112 -16.99 -9.44 17.36
N LEU A 113 -16.94 -8.27 16.70
CA LEU A 113 -16.57 -7.00 17.33
C LEU A 113 -17.78 -6.38 18.06
N THR A 114 -17.90 -6.65 19.35
CA THR A 114 -18.99 -6.14 20.19
C THR A 114 -18.78 -4.71 20.67
N HIS A 115 -17.52 -4.30 20.89
CA HIS A 115 -17.17 -2.98 21.44
C HIS A 115 -16.21 -2.24 20.52
N LYS A 116 -16.73 -1.20 19.86
CA LYS A 116 -15.93 -0.36 18.95
C LYS A 116 -15.29 0.78 19.75
N MET A 117 -14.00 1.04 19.56
CA MET A 117 -13.32 2.17 20.20
C MET A 117 -14.05 3.50 19.94
N ALA A 118 -14.53 3.73 18.74
CA ALA A 118 -15.23 4.95 18.36
C ALA A 118 -16.58 5.14 19.09
N ASP A 119 -17.16 4.07 19.63
CA ASP A 119 -18.40 4.15 20.44
C ASP A 119 -18.07 4.45 21.90
N LEU A 120 -16.96 3.96 22.43
CA LEU A 120 -16.55 4.10 23.82
C LEU A 120 -15.80 5.42 24.10
N ALA A 121 -15.06 5.94 23.13
CA ALA A 121 -14.27 7.15 23.27
C ALA A 121 -14.91 8.30 22.48
N LYS A 122 -15.28 9.38 23.15
CA LYS A 122 -15.94 10.55 22.55
C LYS A 122 -15.10 11.81 22.79
N LEU A 123 -14.88 12.59 21.70
CA LEU A 123 -14.18 13.87 21.80
C LEU A 123 -14.92 14.83 22.74
N SER A 124 -14.18 15.53 23.63
CA SER A 124 -14.72 16.54 24.54
C SER A 124 -14.57 17.95 23.96
N GLY A 125 -14.96 18.15 22.72
CA GLY A 125 -14.86 19.43 22.03
C GLY A 125 -15.05 19.30 20.52
N PRO A 126 -14.78 20.35 19.76
CA PRO A 126 -15.00 20.35 18.33
C PRO A 126 -14.04 19.38 17.62
N LYS A 127 -14.51 18.80 16.51
CA LYS A 127 -13.70 17.91 15.66
C LYS A 127 -12.51 18.60 15.00
N THR A 128 -12.56 19.93 14.87
CA THR A 128 -11.47 20.74 14.32
C THR A 128 -11.09 21.80 15.34
N VAL A 129 -9.81 21.85 15.70
CA VAL A 129 -9.27 22.80 16.67
C VAL A 129 -8.23 23.69 16.02
N THR A 130 -8.20 24.98 16.42
CA THR A 130 -7.13 25.90 16.06
C THR A 130 -6.02 25.79 17.10
N VAL A 131 -4.79 25.64 16.63
CA VAL A 131 -3.58 25.62 17.45
C VAL A 131 -2.76 26.87 17.12
N PRO A 132 -2.48 27.75 18.09
CA PRO A 132 -1.82 29.03 17.84
C PRO A 132 -0.40 28.85 17.29
N ALA A 133 0.09 29.88 16.60
CA ALA A 133 1.46 29.95 16.08
C ALA A 133 2.48 29.69 17.21
N ASN A 134 3.51 28.88 16.94
CA ASN A 134 4.57 28.49 17.88
C ASN A 134 4.04 28.05 19.26
N GLY A 135 2.82 27.51 19.30
CA GLY A 135 2.12 27.17 20.53
C GLY A 135 1.63 25.73 20.58
N SER A 136 0.82 25.43 21.56
CA SER A 136 0.22 24.11 21.72
C SER A 136 -1.24 24.18 22.16
N LYS A 137 -1.97 23.09 21.91
CA LYS A 137 -3.36 22.92 22.34
C LYS A 137 -3.55 21.55 22.96
N THR A 138 -3.99 21.50 24.20
CA THR A 138 -4.41 20.26 24.84
C THR A 138 -5.88 19.98 24.51
N ILE A 139 -6.15 18.81 24.00
CA ILE A 139 -7.51 18.32 23.72
C ILE A 139 -7.81 17.09 24.56
N LYS A 140 -9.09 16.77 24.72
CA LYS A 140 -9.56 15.71 25.61
C LYS A 140 -10.52 14.77 24.91
N THR A 141 -10.50 13.49 25.28
CA THR A 141 -11.53 12.53 24.92
C THR A 141 -12.03 11.84 26.20
N LYS A 142 -13.34 11.69 26.31
CA LYS A 142 -13.98 10.95 27.40
C LYS A 142 -14.14 9.50 26.95
N VAL A 143 -13.63 8.57 27.74
CA VAL A 143 -13.76 7.13 27.54
C VAL A 143 -14.74 6.59 28.58
N SER A 144 -15.69 5.77 28.13
CA SER A 144 -16.64 5.06 29.01
C SER A 144 -16.59 3.58 28.65
N MET A 145 -16.05 2.75 29.53
CA MET A 145 -15.93 1.31 29.31
C MET A 145 -17.28 0.61 29.42
N PRO A 146 -17.47 -0.56 28.77
CA PRO A 146 -18.70 -1.33 28.87
C PRO A 146 -19.05 -1.62 30.31
N THR A 147 -20.34 -1.62 30.63
CA THR A 147 -20.88 -1.99 31.95
C THR A 147 -21.04 -3.49 32.11
N SER A 148 -21.05 -4.25 31.03
CA SER A 148 -20.99 -5.71 31.02
C SER A 148 -19.55 -6.20 31.09
N PRO A 149 -19.29 -7.37 31.73
CA PRO A 149 -17.97 -7.98 31.76
C PRO A 149 -17.46 -8.24 30.34
N PHE A 150 -16.21 -7.86 30.10
CA PHE A 150 -15.51 -8.08 28.83
C PHE A 150 -14.09 -8.59 29.13
N ASN A 151 -13.63 -9.57 28.37
CA ASN A 151 -12.28 -10.11 28.48
C ASN A 151 -11.53 -9.88 27.16
N GLY A 152 -10.43 -9.15 27.22
CA GLY A 152 -9.58 -8.91 26.06
C GLY A 152 -9.21 -7.45 25.83
N VAL A 153 -8.94 -7.14 24.58
CA VAL A 153 -8.41 -5.85 24.12
C VAL A 153 -9.42 -5.17 23.20
N ILE A 154 -9.72 -3.91 23.50
CA ILE A 154 -10.42 -2.98 22.61
C ILE A 154 -9.36 -2.06 22.01
N LEU A 155 -9.28 -2.00 20.70
CA LEU A 155 -8.21 -1.34 19.98
C LEU A 155 -8.74 -0.25 19.04
N GLY A 156 -8.06 0.89 19.04
CA GLY A 156 -8.36 2.01 18.17
C GLY A 156 -7.26 3.04 18.11
N GLY A 157 -7.55 4.18 17.54
CA GLY A 157 -6.61 5.28 17.44
C GLY A 157 -7.27 6.64 17.54
N TRP A 158 -6.58 7.57 18.15
CA TRP A 158 -6.93 8.99 18.12
C TRP A 158 -6.19 9.63 16.96
N TYR A 159 -6.94 9.97 15.92
CA TYR A 159 -6.46 10.48 14.64
C TYR A 159 -6.39 12.00 14.63
N PHE A 160 -5.35 12.57 13.99
CA PHE A 160 -5.10 13.99 13.86
C PHE A 160 -4.66 14.30 12.44
N LYS A 161 -5.28 15.28 11.80
CA LYS A 161 -4.97 15.71 10.44
C LYS A 161 -5.01 17.21 10.31
N ARG A 162 -3.94 17.82 9.82
CA ARG A 162 -3.94 19.23 9.49
C ARG A 162 -4.81 19.48 8.25
N VAL A 163 -5.71 20.48 8.30
CA VAL A 163 -6.73 20.74 7.26
C VAL A 163 -6.66 22.12 6.62
N ASP A 164 -5.79 23.00 7.12
CA ASP A 164 -5.60 24.38 6.63
C ASP A 164 -4.48 24.53 5.59
N GLN A 165 -3.89 23.43 5.10
CA GLN A 165 -2.86 23.48 4.08
C GLN A 165 -3.46 23.90 2.74
N LYS A 166 -3.10 25.14 2.29
CA LYS A 166 -3.44 25.57 0.93
C LYS A 166 -2.61 24.81 -0.09
N VAL A 167 -3.23 24.46 -1.21
CA VAL A 167 -2.49 23.92 -2.36
C VAL A 167 -1.69 25.08 -2.94
N THR A 168 -0.38 25.09 -2.75
CA THR A 168 0.52 26.05 -3.40
C THR A 168 0.97 25.45 -4.74
N GLY A 169 0.53 26.07 -5.84
CA GLY A 169 0.95 25.71 -7.18
C GLY A 169 0.13 24.59 -7.83
N GLN A 170 -0.99 24.97 -8.46
CA GLN A 170 -1.60 24.12 -9.49
C GLN A 170 -0.95 24.46 -10.83
N VAL A 171 -0.18 23.54 -11.39
CA VAL A 171 0.26 23.63 -12.77
C VAL A 171 -0.86 23.05 -13.63
N LYS A 172 -1.47 23.91 -14.48
CA LYS A 172 -2.54 23.50 -15.39
C LYS A 172 -2.01 22.43 -16.35
N GLY A 173 -2.63 21.24 -16.36
CA GLY A 173 -2.25 20.14 -17.25
C GLY A 173 -1.24 19.13 -16.65
N SER A 174 -0.83 19.25 -15.38
CA SER A 174 0.03 18.28 -14.72
C SER A 174 -0.69 17.57 -13.55
N MET A 175 -0.21 16.36 -13.20
CA MET A 175 -0.68 15.63 -12.03
C MET A 175 -0.18 16.34 -10.77
N ASN A 176 -1.08 16.95 -10.00
CA ASN A 176 -0.75 17.59 -8.73
C ASN A 176 -0.85 16.55 -7.60
N VAL A 177 0.29 16.15 -7.05
CA VAL A 177 0.35 15.25 -5.87
C VAL A 177 0.32 16.10 -4.61
N ARG A 178 -0.68 15.88 -3.76
CA ARG A 178 -0.78 16.52 -2.45
C ARG A 178 -0.41 15.53 -1.35
N ASN A 179 0.69 15.77 -0.66
CA ASN A 179 1.03 15.04 0.55
C ASN A 179 0.23 15.59 1.74
N VAL A 180 -0.57 14.74 2.35
CA VAL A 180 -1.32 15.07 3.57
C VAL A 180 -0.77 14.21 4.71
N TYR A 181 -0.18 14.89 5.69
CA TYR A 181 0.36 14.22 6.86
C TYR A 181 -0.68 14.14 7.97
N SER A 182 -0.76 12.98 8.60
CA SER A 182 -1.62 12.73 9.75
C SER A 182 -0.84 11.97 10.83
N TYR A 183 -1.28 12.14 12.06
CA TYR A 183 -0.77 11.41 13.21
C TYR A 183 -1.87 10.55 13.81
N VAL A 184 -1.47 9.46 14.44
CA VAL A 184 -2.35 8.63 15.26
C VAL A 184 -1.67 8.34 16.58
N ILE A 185 -2.39 8.56 17.67
CA ILE A 185 -2.04 8.03 18.98
C ILE A 185 -2.85 6.75 19.18
N GLY A 186 -2.18 5.61 19.28
CA GLY A 186 -2.83 4.32 19.55
C GLY A 186 -3.62 4.35 20.85
N MET A 187 -4.76 3.68 20.86
CA MET A 187 -5.60 3.50 22.06
C MET A 187 -5.86 2.00 22.21
N LYS A 188 -5.24 1.40 23.22
CA LYS A 188 -5.38 -0.01 23.56
C LYS A 188 -5.90 -0.09 25.00
N PHE A 189 -7.10 -0.64 25.15
CA PHE A 189 -7.73 -0.84 26.47
C PHE A 189 -7.89 -2.33 26.73
N SER A 190 -7.26 -2.80 27.80
CA SER A 190 -7.30 -4.19 28.22
C SER A 190 -8.22 -4.35 29.41
N MET A 191 -9.16 -5.30 29.35
CA MET A 191 -10.08 -5.66 30.43
C MET A 191 -10.01 -7.16 30.70
N GLY A 192 -10.17 -7.53 31.93
CA GLY A 192 -10.19 -8.94 32.36
C GLY A 192 -8.94 -9.71 31.90
N LYS A 193 -9.14 -11.01 31.61
CA LYS A 193 -8.09 -11.91 31.11
C LYS A 193 -8.05 -11.86 29.56
N THR A 194 -6.90 -11.64 28.97
CA THR A 194 -6.75 -11.72 27.53
C THR A 194 -7.00 -13.14 27.04
N PRO A 195 -7.93 -13.36 26.09
CA PRO A 195 -8.24 -14.69 25.59
C PRO A 195 -7.12 -15.20 24.66
N ALA A 196 -7.06 -16.52 24.48
CA ALA A 196 -6.22 -17.11 23.44
C ALA A 196 -6.69 -16.69 22.04
N PRO A 197 -5.79 -16.48 21.09
CA PRO A 197 -6.16 -16.13 19.72
C PRO A 197 -6.90 -17.27 19.03
N LYS A 198 -8.03 -16.95 18.41
CA LYS A 198 -8.84 -17.90 17.63
C LYS A 198 -9.06 -17.35 16.22
N LEU A 199 -8.45 -18.02 15.24
CA LEU A 199 -8.62 -17.69 13.83
C LEU A 199 -9.65 -18.61 13.17
N GLN A 200 -10.36 -18.07 12.17
CA GLN A 200 -11.34 -18.80 11.36
C GLN A 200 -11.20 -18.35 9.90
N LEU A 201 -11.22 -19.30 8.96
CA LEU A 201 -11.35 -19.00 7.54
C LEU A 201 -12.84 -19.02 7.17
N ASP A 202 -13.42 -17.85 6.92
CA ASP A 202 -14.85 -17.70 6.62
C ASP A 202 -15.17 -18.13 5.18
N LYS A 203 -14.83 -17.31 4.22
CA LYS A 203 -15.14 -17.51 2.79
C LYS A 203 -13.94 -17.22 1.92
N VAL A 204 -13.97 -17.72 0.69
CA VAL A 204 -13.01 -17.39 -0.36
C VAL A 204 -13.77 -16.88 -1.56
N LYS A 205 -13.40 -15.71 -2.09
CA LYS A 205 -14.04 -15.08 -3.25
C LYS A 205 -13.02 -14.71 -4.32
N ALA A 206 -13.42 -14.75 -5.58
CA ALA A 206 -12.70 -14.10 -6.65
C ALA A 206 -12.98 -12.59 -6.68
N GLY A 207 -12.09 -11.81 -7.28
CA GLY A 207 -12.24 -10.36 -7.41
C GLY A 207 -11.04 -9.67 -8.03
N LEU A 208 -10.98 -8.36 -7.87
CA LEU A 208 -9.84 -7.54 -8.29
C LEU A 208 -9.21 -6.84 -7.09
N GLU A 209 -7.88 -6.79 -7.08
CA GLU A 209 -7.09 -5.92 -6.23
C GLU A 209 -6.24 -5.03 -7.11
N ASN A 210 -6.47 -3.73 -7.04
CA ASN A 210 -5.82 -2.74 -7.92
C ASN A 210 -5.90 -3.12 -9.41
N TYR A 211 -7.10 -3.52 -9.85
CA TYR A 211 -7.39 -4.00 -11.22
C TYR A 211 -6.67 -5.29 -11.65
N HIS A 212 -6.04 -6.04 -10.72
CA HIS A 212 -5.46 -7.35 -10.99
C HIS A 212 -6.32 -8.47 -10.43
N GLN A 213 -6.48 -9.55 -11.20
CA GLN A 213 -7.25 -10.73 -10.78
C GLN A 213 -6.67 -11.31 -9.49
N SER A 214 -7.54 -11.52 -8.51
CA SER A 214 -7.15 -11.94 -7.17
C SER A 214 -8.16 -12.91 -6.57
N ILE A 215 -7.68 -13.80 -5.72
CA ILE A 215 -8.49 -14.63 -4.84
C ILE A 215 -8.37 -14.07 -3.43
N PHE A 216 -9.50 -13.92 -2.75
CA PHE A 216 -9.59 -13.33 -1.42
C PHE A 216 -10.10 -14.37 -0.41
N PRO A 217 -9.24 -15.09 0.31
CA PRO A 217 -9.64 -15.73 1.55
C PRO A 217 -9.91 -14.66 2.63
N TYR A 218 -10.98 -14.83 3.38
CA TYR A 218 -11.37 -13.97 4.50
C TYR A 218 -10.97 -14.65 5.80
N LEU A 219 -9.78 -14.30 6.30
CA LEU A 219 -9.27 -14.82 7.58
C LEU A 219 -9.77 -13.91 8.70
N ARG A 220 -10.52 -14.47 9.66
CA ARG A 220 -11.11 -13.76 10.79
C ARG A 220 -10.31 -14.04 12.05
N ASN A 221 -9.98 -13.01 12.80
CA ASN A 221 -9.62 -13.10 14.21
C ASN A 221 -10.91 -12.86 15.02
N VAL A 222 -11.49 -13.92 15.56
CA VAL A 222 -12.74 -13.83 16.32
C VAL A 222 -12.53 -13.65 17.82
N SER A 223 -11.27 -13.44 18.24
CA SER A 223 -10.88 -13.20 19.63
C SER A 223 -10.56 -11.73 19.87
N ALA A 224 -10.86 -11.25 21.05
CA ALA A 224 -10.52 -9.88 21.49
C ALA A 224 -9.03 -9.77 21.88
N VAL A 225 -8.14 -10.16 20.96
CA VAL A 225 -6.68 -10.12 21.16
C VAL A 225 -5.98 -9.78 19.85
N ILE A 226 -4.87 -9.05 19.91
CA ILE A 226 -4.01 -8.80 18.75
C ILE A 226 -3.28 -10.10 18.41
N VAL A 227 -3.26 -10.49 17.13
CA VAL A 227 -2.44 -11.60 16.63
C VAL A 227 -1.23 -11.01 15.87
N PRO A 228 -0.05 -10.97 16.48
CA PRO A 228 1.14 -10.41 15.87
C PRO A 228 1.88 -11.43 15.00
N GLN A 229 2.73 -10.95 14.10
CA GLN A 229 3.76 -11.71 13.37
C GLN A 229 3.27 -13.00 12.70
N LEU A 230 2.03 -12.98 12.19
CA LEU A 230 1.42 -14.14 11.57
C LEU A 230 2.02 -14.33 10.16
N ASN A 231 2.50 -15.53 9.88
CA ASN A 231 2.99 -15.93 8.57
C ASN A 231 1.96 -16.86 7.92
N LEU A 232 1.53 -16.50 6.70
CA LEU A 232 0.54 -17.25 5.93
C LEU A 232 1.22 -17.96 4.75
N LYS A 233 0.96 -19.24 4.59
CA LYS A 233 1.26 -20.01 3.37
C LYS A 233 -0.05 -20.54 2.83
N THR A 234 -0.40 -20.17 1.59
CA THR A 234 -1.68 -20.54 0.97
C THR A 234 -1.42 -21.23 -0.37
N THR A 235 -2.07 -22.35 -0.60
CA THR A 235 -2.05 -23.09 -1.86
C THR A 235 -3.48 -23.18 -2.38
N ILE A 236 -3.68 -22.83 -3.65
CA ILE A 236 -4.96 -22.93 -4.35
C ILE A 236 -4.81 -23.99 -5.46
N THR A 237 -5.66 -24.99 -5.44
CA THR A 237 -5.65 -26.12 -6.38
C THR A 237 -6.98 -26.18 -7.12
N SER A 238 -6.95 -26.40 -8.42
CA SER A 238 -8.15 -26.69 -9.21
C SER A 238 -8.64 -28.09 -8.92
N LYS A 239 -9.89 -28.27 -8.49
CA LYS A 239 -10.48 -29.61 -8.26
C LYS A 239 -10.78 -30.36 -9.55
N ASN A 240 -10.88 -29.65 -10.67
CA ASN A 240 -11.16 -30.27 -11.97
C ASN A 240 -9.90 -30.93 -12.57
N SER A 241 -8.73 -30.31 -12.39
CA SER A 241 -7.47 -30.81 -12.99
C SER A 241 -6.47 -31.34 -11.96
N GLY A 242 -6.71 -31.16 -10.66
CA GLY A 242 -5.74 -31.49 -9.60
C GLY A 242 -4.50 -30.59 -9.57
N LYS A 243 -4.38 -29.63 -10.50
CA LYS A 243 -3.19 -28.80 -10.62
C LYS A 243 -3.21 -27.62 -9.64
N VAL A 244 -2.04 -27.28 -9.09
CA VAL A 244 -1.86 -26.07 -8.28
C VAL A 244 -1.95 -24.85 -9.20
N VAL A 245 -2.91 -23.99 -8.91
CA VAL A 245 -3.14 -22.72 -9.62
C VAL A 245 -2.26 -21.62 -9.09
N LYS A 246 -2.12 -21.54 -7.75
CA LYS A 246 -1.32 -20.52 -7.09
C LYS A 246 -0.84 -20.98 -5.73
N THR A 247 0.42 -20.67 -5.42
CA THR A 247 0.96 -20.68 -4.05
C THR A 247 1.36 -19.25 -3.70
N ALA A 248 0.97 -18.80 -2.51
CA ALA A 248 1.28 -17.47 -2.02
C ALA A 248 1.75 -17.53 -0.56
N THR A 249 2.72 -16.69 -0.23
CA THR A 249 3.22 -16.52 1.14
C THR A 249 3.12 -15.06 1.53
N LYS A 250 2.62 -14.77 2.73
CA LYS A 250 2.63 -13.43 3.32
C LYS A 250 3.16 -13.51 4.73
N LYS A 251 4.21 -12.74 4.99
CA LYS A 251 4.89 -12.70 6.29
C LYS A 251 4.47 -11.47 7.11
N ASN A 252 4.66 -11.55 8.43
CA ASN A 252 4.48 -10.45 9.36
C ASN A 252 3.09 -9.80 9.35
N VAL A 253 2.04 -10.59 9.09
CA VAL A 253 0.66 -10.12 9.19
C VAL A 253 0.34 -9.84 10.66
N GLN A 254 -0.31 -8.71 10.91
CA GLN A 254 -0.83 -8.34 12.23
C GLN A 254 -2.35 -8.22 12.14
N MET A 255 -3.06 -8.95 12.98
CA MET A 255 -4.51 -8.86 13.00
C MET A 255 -5.00 -8.13 14.25
N ALA A 256 -5.86 -7.14 14.04
CA ALA A 256 -6.57 -6.46 15.12
C ALA A 256 -7.53 -7.44 15.85
N PRO A 257 -7.89 -7.14 17.08
CA PRO A 257 -8.94 -7.88 17.79
C PRO A 257 -10.25 -7.86 17.00
N ASN A 258 -10.95 -8.99 16.97
CA ASN A 258 -12.29 -9.10 16.37
C ASN A 258 -12.37 -8.47 14.97
N SER A 259 -11.45 -8.85 14.09
CA SER A 259 -11.33 -8.28 12.75
C SER A 259 -11.19 -9.32 11.66
N VAL A 260 -11.49 -8.94 10.43
CA VAL A 260 -11.31 -9.78 9.24
C VAL A 260 -10.17 -9.23 8.38
N PHE A 261 -9.25 -10.12 8.02
CA PHE A 261 -8.24 -9.89 7.01
C PHE A 261 -8.71 -10.42 5.66
N LYS A 262 -9.08 -9.53 4.75
CA LYS A 262 -9.36 -9.87 3.36
C LYS A 262 -8.03 -9.94 2.62
N TYR A 263 -7.44 -11.16 2.58
CA TYR A 263 -6.11 -11.37 2.01
C TYR A 263 -6.12 -11.40 0.49
N PRO A 264 -5.54 -10.44 -0.25
CA PRO A 264 -5.48 -10.47 -1.70
C PRO A 264 -4.35 -11.38 -2.19
N ILE A 265 -4.69 -12.48 -2.83
CA ILE A 265 -3.77 -13.37 -3.52
C ILE A 265 -3.87 -13.08 -5.02
N GLN A 266 -2.96 -12.26 -5.54
CA GLN A 266 -2.92 -11.90 -6.95
C GLN A 266 -2.48 -13.10 -7.81
N LEU A 267 -3.19 -13.34 -8.91
CA LEU A 267 -2.88 -14.42 -9.85
C LEU A 267 -1.79 -14.03 -10.88
N GLY A 268 -1.33 -12.80 -10.84
CA GLY A 268 -0.43 -12.23 -11.85
C GLY A 268 -1.18 -11.96 -13.16
N ASN A 269 -0.60 -12.34 -14.29
CA ASN A 269 -1.20 -12.14 -15.60
C ASN A 269 -2.15 -13.29 -16.03
N THR A 270 -2.52 -14.17 -15.09
CA THR A 270 -3.39 -15.31 -15.38
C THR A 270 -4.86 -14.91 -15.21
N ASN A 271 -5.66 -15.15 -16.23
CA ASN A 271 -7.09 -14.93 -16.17
C ASN A 271 -7.76 -15.87 -15.17
N LEU A 272 -8.80 -15.37 -14.48
CA LEU A 272 -9.69 -16.20 -13.67
C LEU A 272 -10.40 -17.21 -14.59
N GLN A 273 -10.43 -18.46 -14.19
CA GLN A 273 -11.18 -19.51 -14.87
C GLN A 273 -12.34 -19.97 -14.00
N ALA A 274 -13.48 -20.21 -14.62
CA ALA A 274 -14.62 -20.80 -13.95
C ALA A 274 -14.31 -22.24 -13.54
N GLY A 275 -14.75 -22.64 -12.35
CA GLY A 275 -14.50 -24.00 -11.87
C GLY A 275 -14.56 -24.10 -10.34
N ARG A 276 -14.34 -25.32 -9.86
CA ARG A 276 -14.24 -25.63 -8.43
C ARG A 276 -12.78 -25.69 -8.00
N TYR A 277 -12.50 -25.10 -6.84
CA TYR A 277 -11.15 -24.95 -6.29
C TYR A 277 -11.11 -25.37 -4.83
N HIS A 278 -9.94 -25.82 -4.41
CA HIS A 278 -9.61 -26.07 -3.01
C HIS A 278 -8.53 -25.10 -2.58
N LEU A 279 -8.73 -24.43 -1.44
CA LEU A 279 -7.75 -23.57 -0.79
C LEU A 279 -7.29 -24.21 0.51
N ARG A 280 -6.00 -24.45 0.64
CA ARG A 280 -5.35 -24.80 1.90
C ARG A 280 -4.51 -23.64 2.39
N MET A 281 -4.76 -23.16 3.61
CA MET A 281 -4.01 -22.09 4.25
C MET A 281 -3.40 -22.57 5.56
N VAL A 282 -2.09 -22.38 5.71
CA VAL A 282 -1.39 -22.53 6.98
C VAL A 282 -1.04 -21.16 7.50
N ALA A 283 -1.56 -20.81 8.67
CA ALA A 283 -1.25 -19.60 9.40
C ALA A 283 -0.45 -19.96 10.65
N LYS A 284 0.71 -19.32 10.89
CA LYS A 284 1.56 -19.59 12.06
C LYS A 284 2.28 -18.34 12.55
N ASN A 285 2.46 -18.25 13.85
CA ASN A 285 3.41 -17.35 14.51
C ASN A 285 4.32 -18.15 15.46
N SER A 286 5.02 -17.51 16.41
CA SER A 286 5.86 -18.17 17.41
C SER A 286 5.10 -19.23 18.22
N ASP A 287 3.86 -18.92 18.63
CA ASP A 287 3.15 -19.64 19.69
C ASP A 287 2.01 -20.53 19.17
N HIS A 288 1.53 -20.26 17.95
CA HIS A 288 0.33 -20.90 17.43
C HIS A 288 0.46 -21.28 15.95
N ARG A 289 -0.24 -22.35 15.59
CA ARG A 289 -0.37 -22.83 14.21
C ARG A 289 -1.82 -23.24 13.94
N TRP A 290 -2.38 -22.69 12.85
CA TRP A 290 -3.71 -23.02 12.36
C TRP A 290 -3.59 -23.57 10.93
N VAL A 291 -4.44 -24.50 10.59
CA VAL A 291 -4.57 -25.04 9.23
C VAL A 291 -6.03 -24.94 8.82
N PHE A 292 -6.28 -24.37 7.67
CA PHE A 292 -7.61 -24.21 7.11
C PHE A 292 -7.66 -24.83 5.74
N ASP A 293 -8.74 -25.55 5.48
CA ASP A 293 -9.08 -26.11 4.19
C ASP A 293 -10.48 -25.59 3.81
N ARG A 294 -10.63 -25.04 2.59
CA ARG A 294 -11.88 -24.46 2.12
C ARG A 294 -12.06 -24.68 0.63
N ASP A 295 -13.17 -25.33 0.25
CA ASP A 295 -13.61 -25.38 -1.13
C ASP A 295 -14.34 -24.09 -1.51
N PHE A 296 -14.17 -23.64 -2.74
CA PHE A 296 -14.88 -22.51 -3.31
C PHE A 296 -15.06 -22.69 -4.82
N THR A 297 -15.98 -21.93 -5.38
CA THR A 297 -16.31 -21.94 -6.81
C THR A 297 -16.14 -20.54 -7.37
N ILE A 298 -15.57 -20.47 -8.57
CA ILE A 298 -15.57 -19.27 -9.41
C ILE A 298 -16.58 -19.53 -10.52
N THR A 299 -17.65 -18.75 -10.58
CA THR A 299 -18.66 -18.88 -11.63
C THR A 299 -18.17 -18.32 -12.96
N ALA A 300 -18.77 -18.76 -14.08
CA ALA A 300 -18.44 -18.21 -15.40
C ALA A 300 -18.73 -16.68 -15.48
N ALA A 301 -19.79 -16.23 -14.82
CA ALA A 301 -20.13 -14.81 -14.73
C ALA A 301 -19.08 -14.00 -13.99
N GLU A 302 -18.60 -14.47 -12.82
CA GLU A 302 -17.52 -13.81 -12.06
C GLU A 302 -16.22 -13.76 -12.85
N ALA A 303 -15.83 -14.89 -13.48
CA ALA A 303 -14.62 -14.96 -14.31
C ALA A 303 -14.68 -13.93 -15.47
N LYS A 304 -15.80 -13.92 -16.22
CA LYS A 304 -16.01 -12.95 -17.31
C LYS A 304 -15.97 -11.50 -16.82
N GLN A 305 -16.67 -11.20 -15.71
CA GLN A 305 -16.75 -9.87 -15.14
C GLN A 305 -15.37 -9.34 -14.70
N TYR A 306 -14.60 -10.13 -13.95
CA TYR A 306 -13.32 -9.68 -13.40
C TYR A 306 -12.22 -9.67 -14.45
N ASN A 307 -12.22 -10.62 -15.39
CA ASN A 307 -11.27 -10.62 -16.50
C ASN A 307 -11.48 -9.42 -17.43
N GLY A 308 -12.74 -9.02 -17.68
CA GLY A 308 -13.05 -7.86 -18.51
C GLY A 308 -12.68 -6.51 -17.89
N LYS A 309 -12.60 -6.43 -16.54
CA LYS A 309 -12.22 -5.22 -15.80
C LYS A 309 -10.77 -5.18 -15.37
N ALA A 310 -10.02 -6.25 -15.58
CA ALA A 310 -8.63 -6.31 -15.18
C ALA A 310 -7.71 -5.62 -16.18
N VAL A 311 -6.71 -4.92 -15.64
CA VAL A 311 -5.61 -4.39 -16.44
C VAL A 311 -4.58 -5.51 -16.59
N ASN A 312 -4.66 -6.25 -17.69
CA ASN A 312 -3.61 -7.19 -18.05
C ASN A 312 -2.45 -6.37 -18.66
N ASN A 313 -1.39 -6.17 -17.92
CA ASN A 313 -0.10 -5.75 -18.46
C ASN A 313 0.45 -6.88 -19.36
N ARG A 314 -0.16 -7.09 -20.51
CA ARG A 314 0.50 -7.77 -21.62
C ARG A 314 1.53 -6.77 -22.12
N GLY A 315 2.76 -6.88 -21.65
CA GLY A 315 3.89 -6.21 -22.30
C GLY A 315 3.79 -6.50 -23.79
N MET A 316 4.23 -5.56 -24.62
CA MET A 316 4.30 -5.79 -26.09
C MET A 316 5.01 -7.14 -26.31
N SER A 317 4.38 -8.02 -27.10
CA SER A 317 5.01 -9.29 -27.46
C SER A 317 6.42 -9.02 -28.00
N ILE A 318 7.39 -9.83 -27.57
CA ILE A 318 8.76 -9.71 -28.05
C ILE A 318 8.83 -9.73 -29.58
N TRP A 319 7.91 -10.41 -30.25
CA TRP A 319 7.78 -10.42 -31.70
C TRP A 319 7.41 -9.06 -32.30
N TRP A 320 6.60 -8.26 -31.60
CA TRP A 320 6.34 -6.88 -32.01
C TRP A 320 7.57 -6.00 -31.87
N LEU A 321 8.36 -6.17 -30.79
CA LEU A 321 9.61 -5.44 -30.60
C LEU A 321 10.63 -5.82 -31.68
N ILE A 322 10.75 -7.10 -32.00
CA ILE A 322 11.59 -7.61 -33.11
C ILE A 322 11.11 -7.05 -34.44
N GLY A 323 9.82 -7.05 -34.73
CA GLY A 323 9.24 -6.50 -35.95
C GLY A 323 9.52 -4.99 -36.12
N ILE A 324 9.35 -4.22 -35.03
CA ILE A 324 9.65 -2.77 -35.04
C ILE A 324 11.16 -2.54 -35.26
N GLY A 325 12.02 -3.32 -34.60
CA GLY A 325 13.47 -3.24 -34.77
C GLY A 325 13.92 -3.57 -36.19
N ALA A 326 13.36 -4.64 -36.79
CA ALA A 326 13.65 -5.02 -38.19
C ALA A 326 13.18 -3.93 -39.19
N LEU A 327 11.99 -3.36 -38.97
CA LEU A 327 11.50 -2.26 -39.81
C LEU A 327 12.39 -1.02 -39.70
N ALA A 328 12.80 -0.65 -38.48
CA ALA A 328 13.71 0.49 -38.29
C ALA A 328 15.06 0.25 -38.98
N MET A 329 15.61 -0.96 -38.89
CA MET A 329 16.85 -1.31 -39.59
C MET A 329 16.70 -1.23 -41.12
N LEU A 330 15.58 -1.73 -41.65
CA LEU A 330 15.29 -1.64 -43.11
C LEU A 330 15.21 -0.19 -43.59
N ILE A 331 14.58 0.70 -42.83
CA ILE A 331 14.50 2.14 -43.11
C ILE A 331 15.92 2.74 -43.15
N ILE A 332 16.75 2.41 -42.18
CA ILE A 332 18.14 2.91 -42.11
C ILE A 332 18.93 2.44 -43.35
N VAL A 333 18.82 1.17 -43.71
CA VAL A 333 19.49 0.63 -44.91
C VAL A 333 19.02 1.38 -46.20
N LEU A 334 17.72 1.60 -46.33
CA LEU A 334 17.19 2.34 -47.49
C LEU A 334 17.68 3.80 -47.54
N LEU A 335 17.76 4.46 -46.41
CA LEU A 335 18.31 5.82 -46.29
C LEU A 335 19.80 5.87 -46.69
N VAL A 336 20.59 4.88 -46.25
CA VAL A 336 22.00 4.76 -46.61
C VAL A 336 22.16 4.52 -48.10
N LEU A 337 21.40 3.61 -48.71
CA LEU A 337 21.42 3.34 -50.13
C LEU A 337 20.99 4.59 -50.95
N TRP A 338 19.91 5.26 -50.49
CA TRP A 338 19.47 6.52 -51.13
C TRP A 338 20.57 7.61 -51.05
N PHE A 339 21.24 7.74 -49.92
CA PHE A 339 22.33 8.70 -49.72
C PHE A 339 23.54 8.38 -50.62
N ILE A 340 23.93 7.09 -50.71
CA ILE A 340 25.00 6.65 -51.65
C ILE A 340 24.64 6.94 -53.10
N PHE A 341 23.39 6.65 -53.49
CA PHE A 341 22.89 6.92 -54.81
C PHE A 341 22.87 8.43 -55.14
N TRP A 342 22.44 9.25 -54.17
CA TRP A 342 22.45 10.70 -54.28
C TRP A 342 23.88 11.27 -54.43
N LEU A 343 24.85 10.76 -53.69
CA LEU A 343 26.26 11.12 -53.81
C LEU A 343 26.84 10.72 -55.16
N ARG A 344 26.51 9.53 -55.68
CA ARG A 344 26.95 9.10 -57.03
C ARG A 344 26.38 9.99 -58.14
N ARG A 345 25.10 10.37 -58.05
CA ARG A 345 24.48 11.34 -58.99
C ARG A 345 25.14 12.72 -58.97
N ARG A 346 25.55 13.21 -57.81
CA ARG A 346 26.24 14.49 -57.68
C ARG A 346 27.64 14.46 -58.27
N ARG A 347 28.34 13.34 -58.23
CA ARG A 347 29.67 13.18 -58.83
C ARG A 347 29.59 13.15 -60.36
N GLN A 348 28.63 12.48 -60.96
CA GLN A 348 28.43 12.44 -62.39
C GLN A 348 28.10 13.82 -62.99
N LYS A 349 27.41 14.71 -62.27
CA LYS A 349 27.13 16.09 -62.70
C LYS A 349 28.31 17.07 -62.59
N ARG A 350 29.45 16.64 -62.07
CA ARG A 350 30.69 17.46 -61.98
C ARG A 350 31.72 17.09 -63.03
N GLU A 351 31.51 16.02 -63.77
CA GLU A 351 32.39 15.52 -64.82
C GLU A 351 31.86 15.86 -66.22
N ASP A 352 30.64 16.37 -66.35
CA ASP A 352 30.07 17.03 -67.50
C ASP A 352 30.16 18.59 -67.35
#